data_221b92772898f3471e6263d34235a6c6
#
_entry.id   221b92772898f3471e6263d34235a6c6
#
_cell.length_a   1.000
_cell.length_b   1.000
_cell.length_c   1.000
_cell.angle_alpha   90.00
_cell.angle_beta   90.00
_cell.angle_gamma   90.00
#
_symmetry.space_group_name_H-M   'P 1'
#
loop_
_entity.id
_entity.type
_entity.pdbx_description
1 polymer ?
#
loop_
_entity_poly.entity_id
_entity_poly.type
_entity_poly.pdbx_seq_one_letter_code
_entity_poly.pdbx_strand_id
1 'polypeptide(L)'
;MQTGIAGARLLEIGCGVGYLHQQLLRDGAQRTLGVDISEEMLGQARELARAAGLADRAEYRQGDFVEIADGIAGADVTLLDKVVCCYPNAETLVTKSLAKTRRVYALTYPRDHVLNRVGVRVLGFFLWLVRSTFRSYVHD
;
A
#
# COMPACT_ATOMS: atom_id res chain seq x y z
N MET A 1 11.33 -10.66 -22.55
CA MET A 1 11.71 -10.67 -21.11
C MET A 1 10.45 -10.98 -20.32
N GLN A 2 10.36 -12.15 -19.69
CA GLN A 2 9.28 -12.40 -18.75
C GLN A 2 9.57 -11.57 -17.51
N THR A 3 8.67 -10.66 -17.19
CA THR A 3 8.75 -9.92 -15.92
C THR A 3 8.61 -10.92 -14.78
N GLY A 4 9.42 -10.80 -13.71
CA GLY A 4 9.41 -11.72 -12.57
C GLY A 4 8.06 -11.78 -11.81
N ILE A 5 7.03 -11.04 -12.29
CA ILE A 5 5.66 -10.98 -11.76
C ILE A 5 4.66 -11.77 -12.60
N ALA A 6 5.08 -12.36 -13.75
CA ALA A 6 4.16 -13.13 -14.60
C ALA A 6 3.51 -14.27 -13.80
N GLY A 7 2.18 -14.32 -13.79
CA GLY A 7 1.40 -15.29 -13.03
C GLY A 7 1.39 -15.13 -11.51
N ALA A 8 2.05 -14.09 -10.96
CA ALA A 8 2.13 -13.87 -9.52
C ALA A 8 0.83 -13.33 -8.92
N ARG A 9 0.56 -13.69 -7.67
CA ARG A 9 -0.45 -13.08 -6.82
C ARG A 9 0.19 -11.94 -6.04
N LEU A 10 -0.43 -10.76 -6.07
CA LEU A 10 0.08 -9.55 -5.44
C LEU A 10 -0.79 -9.13 -4.26
N LEU A 11 -0.15 -8.63 -3.21
CA LEU A 11 -0.78 -7.91 -2.10
C LEU A 11 -0.19 -6.51 -2.07
N GLU A 12 -1.03 -5.49 -2.20
CA GLU A 12 -0.63 -4.09 -2.01
C GLU A 12 -1.30 -3.53 -0.77
N ILE A 13 -0.50 -3.07 0.19
CA ILE A 13 -0.95 -2.49 1.46
C ILE A 13 -0.87 -0.98 1.35
N GLY A 14 -1.97 -0.28 1.67
CA GLY A 14 -2.12 1.15 1.42
C GLY A 14 -2.23 1.45 -0.07
N CYS A 15 -3.07 0.71 -0.78
CA CYS A 15 -3.12 0.73 -2.24
C CYS A 15 -3.74 2.01 -2.84
N GLY A 16 -4.41 2.83 -2.03
CA GLY A 16 -5.11 4.02 -2.51
C GLY A 16 -6.05 3.69 -3.68
N VAL A 17 -5.90 4.41 -4.79
CA VAL A 17 -6.68 4.20 -6.01
C VAL A 17 -6.20 3.01 -6.86
N GLY A 18 -5.21 2.26 -6.40
CA GLY A 18 -4.78 1.02 -7.02
C GLY A 18 -3.93 1.16 -8.29
N TYR A 19 -3.29 2.31 -8.49
CA TYR A 19 -2.51 2.56 -9.70
C TYR A 19 -1.39 1.53 -9.91
N LEU A 20 -0.62 1.22 -8.86
CA LEU A 20 0.55 0.36 -8.96
C LEU A 20 0.17 -1.08 -9.30
N HIS A 21 -0.72 -1.71 -8.52
CA HIS A 21 -1.09 -3.10 -8.77
C HIS A 21 -1.91 -3.28 -10.05
N GLN A 22 -2.67 -2.28 -10.49
CA GLN A 22 -3.33 -2.32 -11.79
C GLN A 22 -2.32 -2.30 -12.94
N GLN A 23 -1.22 -1.53 -12.81
CA GLN A 23 -0.14 -1.59 -13.78
C GLN A 23 0.51 -2.98 -13.81
N LEU A 24 0.79 -3.56 -12.64
CA LEU A 24 1.37 -4.90 -12.55
C LEU A 24 0.44 -6.00 -13.08
N LEU A 25 -0.89 -5.82 -13.00
CA LEU A 25 -1.85 -6.71 -13.68
C LEU A 25 -1.74 -6.63 -15.21
N ARG A 26 -1.50 -5.43 -15.76
CA ARG A 26 -1.24 -5.27 -17.21
C ARG A 26 0.07 -5.92 -17.61
N ASP A 27 1.06 -5.90 -16.73
CA ASP A 27 2.39 -6.46 -16.94
C ASP A 27 2.45 -7.99 -16.71
N GLY A 28 1.31 -8.63 -16.43
CA GLY A 28 1.18 -10.09 -16.41
C GLY A 28 0.96 -10.74 -15.04
N ALA A 29 0.80 -9.97 -13.96
CA ALA A 29 0.38 -10.54 -12.68
C ALA A 29 -0.99 -11.23 -12.82
N GLN A 30 -1.20 -12.31 -12.06
CA GLN A 30 -2.42 -13.09 -12.13
C GLN A 30 -3.59 -12.39 -11.45
N ARG A 31 -3.41 -12.00 -10.19
CA ARG A 31 -4.42 -11.35 -9.34
C ARG A 31 -3.77 -10.39 -8.36
N THR A 32 -4.53 -9.41 -7.94
CA THR A 32 -4.11 -8.49 -6.88
C THR A 32 -5.17 -8.39 -5.79
N LEU A 33 -4.71 -8.21 -4.55
CA LEU A 33 -5.51 -7.73 -3.43
C LEU A 33 -4.93 -6.38 -2.98
N GLY A 34 -5.72 -5.32 -3.10
CA GLY A 34 -5.42 -4.01 -2.55
C GLY A 34 -6.09 -3.83 -1.18
N VAL A 35 -5.35 -3.41 -0.18
CA VAL A 35 -5.86 -3.08 1.15
C VAL A 35 -5.65 -1.61 1.41
N ASP A 36 -6.69 -0.92 1.86
CA ASP A 36 -6.61 0.49 2.26
C ASP A 36 -7.62 0.78 3.38
N ILE A 37 -7.33 1.77 4.21
CA ILE A 37 -8.25 2.22 5.26
C ILE A 37 -9.38 3.09 4.70
N SER A 38 -9.17 3.72 3.55
CA SER A 38 -10.11 4.65 2.91
C SER A 38 -11.03 3.93 1.93
N GLU A 39 -12.30 3.79 2.31
CA GLU A 39 -13.31 3.25 1.38
C GLU A 39 -13.52 4.15 0.16
N GLU A 40 -13.34 5.45 0.30
CA GLU A 40 -13.41 6.39 -0.83
C GLU A 40 -12.34 6.07 -1.88
N MET A 41 -11.08 5.86 -1.46
CA MET A 41 -10.00 5.46 -2.36
C MET A 41 -10.28 4.11 -3.01
N LEU A 42 -10.76 3.15 -2.25
CA LEU A 42 -11.12 1.83 -2.78
C LEU A 42 -12.30 1.89 -3.76
N GLY A 43 -13.26 2.78 -3.55
CA GLY A 43 -14.34 3.05 -4.51
C GLY A 43 -13.78 3.49 -5.86
N GLN A 44 -12.88 4.48 -5.86
CA GLN A 44 -12.20 4.95 -7.07
C GLN A 44 -11.34 3.83 -7.70
N ALA A 45 -10.63 3.05 -6.89
CA ALA A 45 -9.82 1.93 -7.37
C ALA A 45 -10.67 0.88 -8.12
N ARG A 46 -11.86 0.55 -7.60
CA ARG A 46 -12.81 -0.38 -8.25
C ARG A 46 -13.31 0.18 -9.58
N GLU A 47 -13.62 1.47 -9.64
CA GLU A 47 -14.07 2.11 -10.89
C GLU A 47 -12.96 2.12 -11.95
N LEU A 48 -11.73 2.47 -11.56
CA LEU A 48 -10.58 2.45 -12.46
C LEU A 48 -10.27 1.02 -12.95
N ALA A 49 -10.35 0.03 -12.08
CA ALA A 49 -10.17 -1.37 -12.45
C ALA A 49 -11.24 -1.84 -13.46
N ARG A 50 -12.51 -1.46 -13.26
CA ARG A 50 -13.60 -1.76 -14.21
C ARG A 50 -13.35 -1.09 -15.56
N ALA A 51 -13.03 0.19 -15.57
CA ALA A 51 -12.73 0.94 -16.80
C ALA A 51 -11.55 0.36 -17.58
N ALA A 52 -10.59 -0.24 -16.87
CA ALA A 52 -9.41 -0.88 -17.44
C ALA A 52 -9.63 -2.36 -17.82
N GLY A 53 -10.81 -2.95 -17.59
CA GLY A 53 -11.08 -4.36 -17.84
C GLY A 53 -10.33 -5.31 -16.89
N LEU A 54 -9.98 -4.85 -15.68
CA LEU A 54 -9.19 -5.59 -14.69
C LEU A 54 -10.02 -6.06 -13.49
N ALA A 55 -11.32 -5.76 -13.43
CA ALA A 55 -12.17 -5.98 -12.26
C ALA A 55 -12.16 -7.45 -11.78
N ASP A 56 -12.09 -8.42 -12.69
CA ASP A 56 -12.09 -9.85 -12.35
C ASP A 56 -10.79 -10.33 -11.70
N ARG A 57 -9.74 -9.51 -11.76
CA ARG A 57 -8.39 -9.83 -11.24
C ARG A 57 -7.92 -8.90 -10.14
N ALA A 58 -8.64 -7.81 -9.87
CA ALA A 58 -8.33 -6.83 -8.83
C ALA A 58 -9.37 -6.91 -7.71
N GLU A 59 -8.97 -7.35 -6.55
CA GLU A 59 -9.78 -7.38 -5.34
C GLU A 59 -9.38 -6.24 -4.41
N TYR A 60 -10.33 -5.72 -3.62
CA TYR A 60 -10.10 -4.63 -2.69
C TYR A 60 -10.74 -4.92 -1.35
N ARG A 61 -10.01 -4.66 -0.27
CA ARG A 61 -10.49 -4.84 1.10
C ARG A 61 -10.21 -3.59 1.93
N GLN A 62 -11.25 -3.06 2.54
CA GLN A 62 -11.12 -1.96 3.49
C GLN A 62 -10.65 -2.47 4.85
N GLY A 63 -9.75 -1.74 5.47
CA GLY A 63 -9.33 -1.94 6.86
C GLY A 63 -7.89 -1.57 7.11
N ASP A 64 -7.53 -1.49 8.40
CA ASP A 64 -6.15 -1.46 8.81
C ASP A 64 -5.54 -2.85 8.58
N PHE A 65 -4.50 -2.91 7.76
CA PHE A 65 -3.87 -4.19 7.42
C PHE A 65 -3.41 -4.96 8.65
N VAL A 66 -2.86 -4.29 9.66
CA VAL A 66 -2.37 -4.94 10.88
C VAL A 66 -3.50 -5.63 11.63
N GLU A 67 -4.71 -5.07 11.61
CA GLU A 67 -5.88 -5.65 12.28
C GLU A 67 -6.47 -6.81 11.49
N ILE A 68 -6.52 -6.70 10.16
CA ILE A 68 -7.19 -7.68 9.30
C ILE A 68 -6.25 -8.74 8.69
N ALA A 69 -4.94 -8.65 8.96
CA ALA A 69 -3.91 -9.50 8.35
C ALA A 69 -4.19 -11.00 8.48
N ASP A 70 -4.75 -11.44 9.60
CA ASP A 70 -5.00 -12.86 9.84
C ASP A 70 -6.01 -13.45 8.86
N GLY A 71 -6.96 -12.64 8.38
CA GLY A 71 -7.93 -13.01 7.34
C GLY A 71 -7.43 -12.82 5.90
N ILE A 72 -6.17 -12.45 5.70
CA ILE A 72 -5.57 -12.23 4.37
C ILE A 72 -4.68 -13.41 4.00
N ALA A 73 -4.93 -14.00 2.84
CA ALA A 73 -4.08 -15.05 2.31
C ALA A 73 -2.71 -14.52 1.88
N GLY A 74 -1.67 -15.35 1.99
CA GLY A 74 -0.34 -15.01 1.52
C GLY A 74 -0.28 -14.79 0.00
N ALA A 75 0.57 -13.85 -0.41
CA ALA A 75 0.81 -13.48 -1.80
C ALA A 75 2.26 -13.82 -2.22
N ASP A 76 2.49 -13.93 -3.52
CA ASP A 76 3.85 -14.13 -4.05
C ASP A 76 4.67 -12.86 -3.91
N VAL A 77 4.03 -11.71 -4.09
CA VAL A 77 4.64 -10.39 -4.00
C VAL A 77 3.80 -9.50 -3.08
N THR A 78 4.45 -8.85 -2.12
CA THR A 78 3.81 -7.83 -1.27
C THR A 78 4.48 -6.48 -1.49
N LEU A 79 3.64 -5.45 -1.64
CA LEU A 79 4.04 -4.08 -1.96
C LEU A 79 3.53 -3.11 -0.90
N LEU A 80 4.40 -2.20 -0.47
CA LEU A 80 4.07 -1.07 0.40
C LEU A 80 4.67 0.21 -0.20
N ASP A 81 3.89 0.95 -0.98
CA ASP A 81 4.37 2.20 -1.57
C ASP A 81 4.02 3.39 -0.69
N LYS A 82 5.03 4.00 -0.06
CA LYS A 82 4.92 5.19 0.80
C LYS A 82 3.99 5.03 2.02
N VAL A 83 3.77 3.82 2.50
CA VAL A 83 2.87 3.52 3.61
C VAL A 83 3.60 3.52 4.95
N VAL A 84 4.80 2.93 4.99
CA VAL A 84 5.57 2.74 6.23
C VAL A 84 5.86 4.06 6.93
N CYS A 85 6.11 5.14 6.17
CA CYS A 85 6.35 6.47 6.74
C CYS A 85 5.13 7.13 7.39
N CYS A 86 3.93 6.62 7.11
CA CYS A 86 2.67 7.16 7.62
C CYS A 86 2.00 6.26 8.67
N TYR A 87 2.60 5.10 8.95
CA TYR A 87 2.03 4.12 9.87
C TYR A 87 2.67 4.23 11.28
N PRO A 88 1.87 4.33 12.35
CA PRO A 88 2.40 4.56 13.71
C PRO A 88 3.33 3.47 14.21
N ASN A 89 3.03 2.21 13.92
CA ASN A 89 3.83 1.05 14.30
C ASN A 89 4.37 0.32 13.08
N ALA A 90 5.42 0.90 12.49
CA ALA A 90 6.05 0.39 11.28
C ALA A 90 6.60 -1.03 11.46
N GLU A 91 7.13 -1.37 12.63
CA GLU A 91 7.66 -2.70 12.93
C GLU A 91 6.58 -3.78 12.82
N THR A 92 5.43 -3.56 13.44
CA THR A 92 4.30 -4.49 13.36
C THR A 92 3.77 -4.62 11.94
N LEU A 93 3.66 -3.50 11.21
CA LEU A 93 3.24 -3.50 9.81
C LEU A 93 4.18 -4.33 8.94
N VAL A 94 5.48 -4.09 9.05
CA VAL A 94 6.51 -4.81 8.29
C VAL A 94 6.53 -6.30 8.66
N THR A 95 6.49 -6.63 9.95
CA THR A 95 6.49 -8.01 10.41
C THR A 95 5.30 -8.79 9.88
N LYS A 96 4.08 -8.25 10.02
CA LYS A 96 2.86 -8.92 9.54
C LYS A 96 2.81 -9.01 8.02
N SER A 97 3.26 -8.00 7.30
CA SER A 97 3.27 -8.02 5.84
C SER A 97 4.34 -8.97 5.27
N LEU A 98 5.51 -9.06 5.90
CA LEU A 98 6.52 -10.06 5.55
C LEU A 98 5.98 -11.49 5.75
N ALA A 99 5.24 -11.75 6.82
CA ALA A 99 4.63 -13.06 7.08
C ALA A 99 3.61 -13.48 6.00
N LYS A 100 3.07 -12.54 5.23
CA LYS A 100 2.17 -12.80 4.09
C LYS A 100 2.90 -12.92 2.75
N THR A 101 4.22 -12.74 2.73
CA THR A 101 5.03 -12.71 1.50
C THR A 101 5.72 -14.03 1.26
N ARG A 102 5.61 -14.59 0.05
CA ARG A 102 6.23 -15.87 -0.33
C ARG A 102 7.54 -15.71 -1.10
N ARG A 103 7.68 -14.67 -1.94
CA ARG A 103 8.81 -14.54 -2.88
C ARG A 103 9.47 -13.19 -2.85
N VAL A 104 8.71 -12.10 -3.02
CA VAL A 104 9.24 -10.74 -3.14
C VAL A 104 8.49 -9.82 -2.20
N TYR A 105 9.23 -9.10 -1.38
CA TYR A 105 8.74 -8.01 -0.55
C TYR A 105 9.36 -6.72 -1.03
N ALA A 106 8.55 -5.75 -1.40
CA ALA A 106 9.02 -4.46 -1.86
C ALA A 106 8.33 -3.34 -1.09
N LEU A 107 9.13 -2.45 -0.56
CA LEU A 107 8.63 -1.22 0.07
C LEU A 107 9.40 -0.01 -0.46
N THR A 108 8.71 1.11 -0.53
CA THR A 108 9.32 2.40 -0.78
C THR A 108 9.31 3.22 0.49
N TYR A 109 10.43 3.88 0.75
CA TYR A 109 10.62 4.75 1.90
C TYR A 109 11.21 6.08 1.44
N PRO A 110 10.71 7.24 1.91
CA PRO A 110 11.32 8.52 1.58
C PRO A 110 12.77 8.54 2.06
N ARG A 111 13.68 9.02 1.20
CA ARG A 111 15.07 9.23 1.63
C ARG A 111 15.12 10.24 2.77
N ASP A 112 15.85 9.89 3.81
CA ASP A 112 16.01 10.70 5.01
C ASP A 112 16.94 11.88 4.73
N HIS A 113 16.41 12.95 4.15
CA HIS A 113 17.10 14.22 4.07
C HIS A 113 16.68 15.12 5.24
N VAL A 114 17.62 15.83 5.83
CA VAL A 114 17.36 16.80 6.93
C VAL A 114 16.23 17.77 6.57
N LEU A 115 16.13 18.17 5.30
CA LEU A 115 15.03 18.96 4.74
C LEU A 115 13.66 18.25 4.86
N ASN A 116 13.60 16.93 4.72
CA ASN A 116 12.37 16.16 4.89
C ASN A 116 11.92 16.12 6.36
N ARG A 117 12.86 15.95 7.30
CA ARG A 117 12.56 16.00 8.75
C ARG A 117 11.99 17.35 9.18
N VAL A 118 12.58 18.43 8.68
CA VAL A 118 12.08 19.79 8.95
C VAL A 118 10.72 20.02 8.27
N GLY A 119 10.57 19.62 7.01
CA GLY A 119 9.32 19.73 6.26
C GLY A 119 8.17 18.98 6.90
N VAL A 120 8.39 17.75 7.37
CA VAL A 120 7.38 16.93 8.05
C VAL A 120 6.98 17.56 9.39
N ARG A 121 7.91 18.12 10.15
CA ARG A 121 7.59 18.83 11.41
C ARG A 121 6.79 20.11 11.17
N VAL A 122 7.17 20.90 10.17
CA VAL A 122 6.46 22.13 9.78
C VAL A 122 5.06 21.79 9.26
N LEU A 123 4.95 20.80 8.40
CA LEU A 123 3.67 20.31 7.90
C LEU A 123 2.79 19.75 9.01
N GLY A 124 3.37 18.97 9.94
CA GLY A 124 2.67 18.43 11.11
C GLY A 124 2.12 19.54 12.01
N PHE A 125 2.90 20.62 12.21
CA PHE A 125 2.44 21.80 12.96
C PHE A 125 1.29 22.51 12.23
N PHE A 126 1.38 22.70 10.92
CA PHE A 126 0.31 23.28 10.11
C PHE A 126 -0.96 22.44 10.10
N LEU A 127 -0.84 21.12 9.95
CA LEU A 127 -1.96 20.20 9.97
C LEU A 127 -2.63 20.12 11.34
N TRP A 128 -1.83 20.24 12.43
CA TRP A 128 -2.36 20.37 13.78
C TRP A 128 -3.17 21.67 13.94
N LEU A 129 -2.69 22.76 13.40
CA LEU A 129 -3.36 24.07 13.46
C LEU A 129 -4.72 24.05 12.74
N VAL A 130 -4.83 23.34 11.61
CA VAL A 130 -6.09 23.18 10.83
C VAL A 130 -6.93 21.97 11.25
N ARG A 131 -6.60 21.34 12.38
CA ARG A 131 -7.30 20.16 12.94
C ARG A 131 -7.43 18.99 11.96
N SER A 132 -6.47 18.80 11.09
CA SER A 132 -6.42 17.62 10.22
C SER A 132 -6.06 16.35 11.01
N THR A 133 -6.68 15.23 10.67
CA THR A 133 -6.37 13.91 11.26
C THR A 133 -5.17 13.22 10.59
N PHE A 134 -4.67 13.77 9.49
CA PHE A 134 -3.51 13.23 8.79
C PHE A 134 -2.23 13.45 9.60
N ARG A 135 -1.47 12.38 9.82
CA ARG A 135 -0.16 12.43 10.48
C ARG A 135 0.86 11.65 9.66
N SER A 136 2.02 12.25 9.50
CA SER A 136 3.19 11.60 8.89
C SER A 136 4.20 11.25 9.98
N TYR A 137 4.75 10.04 9.93
CA TYR A 137 5.72 9.53 10.89
C TYR A 137 7.08 9.36 10.23
N VAL A 138 8.14 9.76 10.91
CA VAL A 138 9.52 9.47 10.53
C VAL A 138 10.04 8.40 11.47
N HIS A 139 10.43 7.26 10.91
CA HIS A 139 11.01 6.14 11.65
C HIS A 139 12.53 6.16 11.47
N ASP A 140 13.27 5.99 12.56
CA ASP A 140 14.73 5.86 12.58
C ASP A 140 15.18 4.46 12.17
#